data_11f477040c231152eead839c7fccbedd
#
_entry.id   11f477040c231152eead839c7fccbedd
#
_cell.length_a   1.000
_cell.length_b   1.000
_cell.length_c   1.000
_cell.angle_alpha   90.00
_cell.angle_beta   90.00
_cell.angle_gamma   90.00
#
_symmetry.space_group_name_H-M   'P 1'
#
loop_
_entity.id
_entity.type
_entity.pdbx_description
1 polymer ?
#
loop_
_entity_poly.entity_id
_entity_poly.type
_entity_poly.pdbx_seq_one_letter_code
_entity_poly.pdbx_strand_id
1 'polypeptide(L)'
;MRIHLINPSDVSFGIGVITPRWLYVLASATPEEYGDPVLTDETLERLDLAEIKQGDVVGIGIHTANALRGYEVGRAAKAAGAHVVFGGIHATLYPDEARERGGADAIVTGNGDHVWSMVIKDCVAGTLKPLYDGGEIEGSEFLPGRWSLMPEGRYMWASVQTVRGCPKHCSFCSVWRTDGQRPRQGNVQSVVEEIVDLRRRGFRFIALADDNFYPVTQEDLRMAARREDKSQLEQLQQIRAERFELMEALEKHLPSDTSFFTQITMEAAEDPEFLDAMRRARIRGALVGVESVTPEGLKDIYKDFNESGDALVERLRVFRKHGVHILGSFIFGLPSDRLSTFDACLEVADRSDVAFAQFVMLQPFPGTLDFEAW
;
A
#
# COMPACT_ATOMS: atom_id res chain seq x y z
N MET A 1 29.61 -12.72 -0.40
CA MET A 1 28.38 -12.23 0.22
C MET A 1 27.43 -11.82 -0.90
N ARG A 2 26.21 -12.38 -0.94
CA ARG A 2 25.12 -11.92 -1.80
C ARG A 2 24.03 -11.29 -0.93
N ILE A 3 23.20 -10.48 -1.55
CA ILE A 3 22.02 -9.90 -0.91
C ILE A 3 20.80 -10.57 -1.53
N HIS A 4 19.95 -11.17 -0.71
CA HIS A 4 18.69 -11.78 -1.10
C HIS A 4 17.54 -10.95 -0.57
N LEU A 5 16.57 -10.62 -1.41
CA LEU A 5 15.31 -9.98 -1.04
C LEU A 5 14.17 -10.95 -1.34
N ILE A 6 13.40 -11.32 -0.33
CA ILE A 6 12.45 -12.42 -0.41
C ILE A 6 11.05 -11.94 -0.04
N ASN A 7 10.11 -12.09 -0.97
CA ASN A 7 8.68 -11.98 -0.73
C ASN A 7 8.11 -13.37 -0.47
N PRO A 8 7.89 -13.77 0.80
CA PRO A 8 7.45 -15.12 1.13
C PRO A 8 5.99 -15.34 0.74
N SER A 9 5.67 -16.56 0.30
CA SER A 9 4.30 -17.00 0.02
C SER A 9 4.15 -18.51 0.24
N ASP A 10 3.03 -18.93 0.81
CA ASP A 10 2.72 -20.35 0.97
C ASP A 10 2.34 -21.02 -0.35
N VAL A 11 1.96 -20.24 -1.35
CA VAL A 11 1.49 -20.71 -2.65
C VAL A 11 2.29 -20.05 -3.77
N SER A 12 2.73 -20.86 -4.74
CA SER A 12 3.40 -20.39 -5.95
C SER A 12 2.53 -20.75 -7.16
N PHE A 13 2.12 -19.74 -7.91
CA PHE A 13 1.27 -19.88 -9.09
C PHE A 13 2.05 -19.81 -10.41
N GLY A 14 3.33 -19.45 -10.36
CA GLY A 14 4.16 -19.22 -11.54
C GLY A 14 3.93 -17.88 -12.23
N ILE A 15 2.87 -17.16 -11.85
CA ILE A 15 2.55 -15.81 -12.29
C ILE A 15 2.02 -15.02 -11.10
N GLY A 16 2.46 -13.78 -10.96
CA GLY A 16 1.96 -12.83 -9.95
C GLY A 16 0.86 -11.94 -10.51
N VAL A 17 -0.17 -11.67 -9.72
CA VAL A 17 -1.25 -10.74 -10.13
C VAL A 17 -0.70 -9.32 -10.20
N ILE A 18 0.04 -8.90 -9.18
CA ILE A 18 0.61 -7.56 -9.08
C ILE A 18 2.07 -7.65 -8.61
N THR A 19 2.91 -6.75 -9.10
CA THR A 19 4.32 -6.69 -8.68
C THR A 19 4.42 -6.34 -7.19
N PRO A 20 5.23 -7.07 -6.40
CA PRO A 20 5.57 -6.67 -5.03
C PRO A 20 6.60 -5.54 -5.09
N ARG A 21 6.12 -4.29 -5.25
CA ARG A 21 6.96 -3.11 -5.52
C ARG A 21 8.12 -2.97 -4.54
N TRP A 22 7.90 -3.29 -3.27
CA TRP A 22 8.90 -3.16 -2.22
C TRP A 22 10.20 -3.92 -2.51
N LEU A 23 10.14 -5.10 -3.17
CA LEU A 23 11.35 -5.85 -3.60
C LEU A 23 12.23 -4.99 -4.50
N TYR A 24 11.61 -4.34 -5.49
CA TYR A 24 12.32 -3.53 -6.49
C TYR A 24 12.80 -2.19 -5.91
N VAL A 25 12.08 -1.65 -4.93
CA VAL A 25 12.49 -0.44 -4.20
C VAL A 25 13.70 -0.74 -3.31
N LEU A 26 13.72 -1.84 -2.56
CA LEU A 26 14.90 -2.23 -1.79
C LEU A 26 16.08 -2.61 -2.71
N ALA A 27 15.82 -3.14 -3.90
CA ALA A 27 16.86 -3.33 -4.90
C ALA A 27 17.48 -1.99 -5.35
N SER A 28 16.67 -0.93 -5.48
CA SER A 28 17.18 0.43 -5.74
C SER A 28 17.98 0.99 -4.57
N ALA A 29 17.56 0.69 -3.33
CA ALA A 29 18.25 1.11 -2.12
C ALA A 29 19.52 0.29 -1.83
N THR A 30 19.76 -0.82 -2.55
CA THR A 30 20.95 -1.65 -2.41
C THR A 30 22.14 -0.99 -3.11
N PRO A 31 23.24 -0.67 -2.38
CA PRO A 31 24.40 -0.01 -2.97
C PRO A 31 25.06 -0.87 -4.07
N GLU A 32 25.47 -0.21 -5.16
CA GLU A 32 26.03 -0.89 -6.35
C GLU A 32 27.31 -1.69 -6.07
N GLU A 33 28.08 -1.29 -5.06
CA GLU A 33 29.29 -2.01 -4.65
C GLU A 33 29.04 -3.45 -4.18
N TYR A 34 27.80 -3.79 -3.82
CA TYR A 34 27.42 -5.16 -3.41
C TYR A 34 26.81 -5.98 -4.56
N GLY A 35 26.70 -5.39 -5.77
CA GLY A 35 26.10 -6.02 -6.94
C GLY A 35 24.56 -6.04 -6.92
N ASP A 36 23.98 -6.72 -7.89
CA ASP A 36 22.54 -6.85 -7.98
C ASP A 36 22.02 -7.83 -6.92
N PRO A 37 21.01 -7.45 -6.12
CA PRO A 37 20.39 -8.39 -5.19
C PRO A 37 19.64 -9.50 -5.94
N VAL A 38 19.61 -10.68 -5.37
CA VAL A 38 18.78 -11.80 -5.82
C VAL A 38 17.37 -11.56 -5.30
N LEU A 39 16.42 -11.37 -6.21
CA LEU A 39 15.02 -11.13 -5.88
C LEU A 39 14.24 -12.44 -5.99
N THR A 40 13.60 -12.86 -4.91
CA THR A 40 12.72 -14.03 -4.90
C THR A 40 11.31 -13.62 -4.49
N ASP A 41 10.36 -13.78 -5.42
CA ASP A 41 8.94 -13.70 -5.12
C ASP A 41 8.35 -15.11 -5.12
N GLU A 42 8.03 -15.65 -3.94
CA GLU A 42 7.50 -17.00 -3.81
C GLU A 42 6.08 -17.16 -4.42
N THR A 43 5.42 -16.09 -4.80
CA THR A 43 4.20 -16.21 -5.63
C THR A 43 4.51 -16.70 -7.04
N LEU A 44 5.73 -16.48 -7.53
CA LEU A 44 6.21 -16.92 -8.83
C LEU A 44 6.88 -18.30 -8.77
N GLU A 45 7.77 -18.49 -7.81
CA GLU A 45 8.53 -19.73 -7.64
C GLU A 45 9.04 -19.87 -6.21
N ARG A 46 9.16 -21.09 -5.75
CA ARG A 46 9.71 -21.38 -4.43
C ARG A 46 11.16 -20.98 -4.32
N LEU A 47 11.51 -20.43 -3.16
CA LEU A 47 12.91 -20.15 -2.81
C LEU A 47 13.71 -21.45 -2.77
N ASP A 48 14.81 -21.48 -3.51
CA ASP A 48 15.85 -22.50 -3.31
C ASP A 48 16.76 -22.11 -2.15
N LEU A 49 16.53 -22.71 -1.00
CA LEU A 49 17.33 -22.47 0.19
C LEU A 49 18.82 -22.84 0.02
N ALA A 50 19.14 -23.70 -0.96
CA ALA A 50 20.53 -24.05 -1.24
C ALA A 50 21.33 -22.89 -1.86
N GLU A 51 20.69 -21.87 -2.36
CA GLU A 51 21.35 -20.65 -2.87
C GLU A 51 21.85 -19.74 -1.78
N ILE A 52 21.26 -19.77 -0.57
CA ILE A 52 21.68 -18.96 0.58
C ILE A 52 22.93 -19.56 1.21
N LYS A 53 23.96 -18.75 1.37
CA LYS A 53 25.25 -19.15 1.90
C LYS A 53 25.60 -18.41 3.19
N GLN A 54 26.54 -18.95 3.92
CA GLN A 54 27.10 -18.31 5.09
C GLN A 54 27.65 -16.91 4.75
N GLY A 55 27.25 -15.92 5.55
CA GLY A 55 27.63 -14.53 5.40
C GLY A 55 26.81 -13.74 4.37
N ASP A 56 25.80 -14.36 3.71
CA ASP A 56 24.85 -13.61 2.88
C ASP A 56 23.91 -12.75 3.74
N VAL A 57 23.34 -11.71 3.15
CA VAL A 57 22.29 -10.87 3.78
C VAL A 57 20.95 -11.23 3.18
N VAL A 58 19.98 -11.58 4.02
CA VAL A 58 18.64 -12.02 3.60
C VAL A 58 17.60 -11.06 4.16
N GLY A 59 17.04 -10.18 3.31
CA GLY A 59 15.94 -9.28 3.63
C GLY A 59 14.61 -9.93 3.31
N ILE A 60 13.73 -10.05 4.29
CA ILE A 60 12.42 -10.71 4.19
C ILE A 60 11.33 -9.70 4.52
N GLY A 61 10.46 -9.38 3.55
CA GLY A 61 9.32 -8.48 3.76
C GLY A 61 8.07 -9.26 4.12
N ILE A 62 7.51 -9.01 5.31
CA ILE A 62 6.33 -9.71 5.79
C ILE A 62 5.15 -8.79 6.07
N HIS A 63 3.98 -9.29 5.74
CA HIS A 63 2.69 -8.84 6.22
C HIS A 63 2.01 -9.99 6.99
N THR A 64 0.91 -9.74 7.69
CA THR A 64 0.30 -10.75 8.58
C THR A 64 0.00 -12.07 7.88
N ALA A 65 -0.50 -12.02 6.64
CA ALA A 65 -0.91 -13.24 5.94
C ALA A 65 0.27 -14.14 5.50
N ASN A 66 1.49 -13.60 5.34
CA ASN A 66 2.66 -14.39 4.93
C ASN A 66 3.74 -14.50 6.02
N ALA A 67 3.47 -13.98 7.23
CA ALA A 67 4.46 -13.95 8.31
C ALA A 67 4.96 -15.34 8.69
N LEU A 68 4.09 -16.34 8.77
CA LEU A 68 4.48 -17.71 9.13
C LEU A 68 5.49 -18.29 8.13
N ARG A 69 5.22 -18.12 6.82
CA ARG A 69 6.16 -18.52 5.77
C ARG A 69 7.46 -17.73 5.85
N GLY A 70 7.38 -16.43 6.10
CA GLY A 70 8.55 -15.58 6.31
C GLY A 70 9.42 -16.11 7.46
N TYR A 71 8.84 -16.51 8.58
CA TYR A 71 9.57 -17.09 9.72
C TYR A 71 10.26 -18.42 9.38
N GLU A 72 9.62 -19.27 8.58
CA GLU A 72 10.26 -20.50 8.10
C GLU A 72 11.50 -20.19 7.25
N VAL A 73 11.37 -19.26 6.30
CA VAL A 73 12.49 -18.81 5.46
C VAL A 73 13.60 -18.20 6.30
N GLY A 74 13.25 -17.34 7.27
CA GLY A 74 14.24 -16.70 8.15
C GLY A 74 15.05 -17.71 8.98
N ARG A 75 14.36 -18.69 9.61
CA ARG A 75 15.06 -19.75 10.36
C ARG A 75 15.97 -20.59 9.47
N ALA A 76 15.54 -20.92 8.26
CA ALA A 76 16.34 -21.67 7.31
C ALA A 76 17.59 -20.88 6.85
N ALA A 77 17.42 -19.60 6.53
CA ALA A 77 18.52 -18.71 6.19
C ALA A 77 19.51 -18.54 7.36
N LYS A 78 19.01 -18.41 8.57
CA LYS A 78 19.84 -18.37 9.79
C LYS A 78 20.64 -19.64 9.98
N ALA A 79 20.00 -20.81 9.78
CA ALA A 79 20.68 -22.10 9.86
C ALA A 79 21.79 -22.27 8.79
N ALA A 80 21.64 -21.62 7.64
CA ALA A 80 22.67 -21.55 6.59
C ALA A 80 23.81 -20.57 6.92
N GLY A 81 23.71 -19.82 8.03
CA GLY A 81 24.73 -18.86 8.48
C GLY A 81 24.64 -17.49 7.82
N ALA A 82 23.49 -17.15 7.24
CA ALA A 82 23.21 -15.82 6.71
C ALA A 82 22.80 -14.82 7.81
N HIS A 83 22.94 -13.53 7.52
CA HIS A 83 22.35 -12.44 8.30
C HIS A 83 20.90 -12.26 7.90
N VAL A 84 19.97 -12.41 8.83
CA VAL A 84 18.52 -12.37 8.58
C VAL A 84 17.93 -11.05 9.04
N VAL A 85 17.30 -10.35 8.13
CA VAL A 85 16.67 -9.04 8.38
C VAL A 85 15.19 -9.09 7.98
N PHE A 86 14.30 -8.83 8.92
CA PHE A 86 12.85 -8.70 8.63
C PHE A 86 12.45 -7.24 8.52
N GLY A 87 11.51 -6.97 7.60
CA GLY A 87 10.84 -5.71 7.43
C GLY A 87 9.39 -5.90 6.97
N GLY A 88 8.72 -4.80 6.63
CA GLY A 88 7.34 -4.78 6.20
C GLY A 88 6.35 -4.55 7.36
N ILE A 89 5.06 -4.45 7.02
CA ILE A 89 4.00 -4.02 7.96
C ILE A 89 3.98 -4.88 9.22
N HIS A 90 4.05 -6.22 9.09
CA HIS A 90 3.97 -7.09 10.26
C HIS A 90 5.20 -6.96 11.16
N ALA A 91 6.41 -6.87 10.59
CA ALA A 91 7.63 -6.65 11.36
C ALA A 91 7.66 -5.27 12.03
N THR A 92 7.05 -4.26 11.44
CA THR A 92 6.90 -2.92 12.04
C THR A 92 5.97 -2.95 13.26
N LEU A 93 4.85 -3.67 13.17
CA LEU A 93 3.86 -3.75 14.26
C LEU A 93 4.26 -4.75 15.35
N TYR A 94 4.95 -5.84 15.00
CA TYR A 94 5.33 -6.93 15.90
C TYR A 94 6.83 -7.30 15.76
N PRO A 95 7.75 -6.37 16.07
CA PRO A 95 9.18 -6.59 15.87
C PRO A 95 9.73 -7.73 16.72
N ASP A 96 9.25 -7.91 17.94
CA ASP A 96 9.72 -8.96 18.83
C ASP A 96 9.26 -10.35 18.36
N GLU A 97 8.02 -10.48 17.87
CA GLU A 97 7.53 -11.74 17.29
C GLU A 97 8.38 -12.14 16.08
N ALA A 98 8.65 -11.18 15.16
CA ALA A 98 9.48 -11.44 13.98
C ALA A 98 10.90 -11.86 14.37
N ARG A 99 11.47 -11.25 15.42
CA ARG A 99 12.80 -11.62 15.94
C ARG A 99 12.81 -13.04 16.52
N GLU A 100 11.89 -13.33 17.43
CA GLU A 100 11.86 -14.61 18.14
C GLU A 100 11.49 -15.78 17.24
N ARG A 101 10.43 -15.63 16.43
CA ARG A 101 9.90 -16.70 15.60
C ARG A 101 10.63 -16.85 14.26
N GLY A 102 11.13 -15.74 13.70
CA GLY A 102 11.82 -15.71 12.43
C GLY A 102 13.33 -15.96 12.51
N GLY A 103 13.93 -15.83 13.70
CA GLY A 103 15.40 -15.94 13.89
C GLY A 103 16.14 -14.73 13.33
N ALA A 104 15.53 -13.55 13.36
CA ALA A 104 16.10 -12.34 12.82
C ALA A 104 17.34 -11.86 13.60
N ASP A 105 18.37 -11.43 12.88
CA ASP A 105 19.48 -10.67 13.44
C ASP A 105 19.14 -9.19 13.61
N ALA A 106 18.29 -8.68 12.71
CA ALA A 106 17.79 -7.32 12.76
C ALA A 106 16.34 -7.23 12.29
N ILE A 107 15.63 -6.23 12.82
CA ILE A 107 14.30 -5.83 12.37
C ILE A 107 14.41 -4.40 11.80
N VAL A 108 13.72 -4.16 10.67
CA VAL A 108 13.55 -2.83 10.09
C VAL A 108 12.08 -2.44 10.23
N THR A 109 11.82 -1.36 10.96
CA THR A 109 10.48 -0.77 11.11
C THR A 109 10.32 0.45 10.22
N GLY A 110 9.08 0.83 9.90
CA GLY A 110 8.80 2.01 9.06
C GLY A 110 9.32 1.89 7.62
N ASN A 111 9.90 2.98 7.10
CA ASN A 111 10.37 3.06 5.71
C ASN A 111 11.73 2.37 5.53
N GLY A 112 11.69 1.08 5.21
CA GLY A 112 12.88 0.25 5.05
C GLY A 112 13.83 0.71 3.96
N ASP A 113 13.32 1.29 2.88
CA ASP A 113 14.11 1.84 1.77
C ASP A 113 15.08 2.94 2.22
N HIS A 114 14.74 3.70 3.25
CA HIS A 114 15.60 4.75 3.81
C HIS A 114 16.83 4.20 4.55
N VAL A 115 16.69 3.08 5.25
CA VAL A 115 17.77 2.53 6.12
C VAL A 115 18.44 1.30 5.56
N TRP A 116 17.96 0.71 4.47
CA TRP A 116 18.45 -0.56 3.93
C TRP A 116 19.95 -0.55 3.61
N SER A 117 20.45 0.51 3.01
CA SER A 117 21.89 0.64 2.71
C SER A 117 22.76 0.61 3.98
N MET A 118 22.27 1.21 5.07
CA MET A 118 22.95 1.20 6.37
C MET A 118 22.93 -0.20 6.98
N VAL A 119 21.80 -0.92 6.89
CA VAL A 119 21.69 -2.31 7.37
C VAL A 119 22.74 -3.20 6.69
N ILE A 120 22.87 -3.10 5.36
CA ILE A 120 23.87 -3.88 4.60
C ILE A 120 25.29 -3.52 5.06
N LYS A 121 25.61 -2.25 5.19
CA LYS A 121 26.95 -1.80 5.63
C LYS A 121 27.29 -2.30 7.04
N ASP A 122 26.30 -2.26 7.94
CA ASP A 122 26.47 -2.75 9.32
C ASP A 122 26.64 -4.30 9.33
N CYS A 123 25.94 -5.05 8.45
CA CYS A 123 26.17 -6.48 8.28
C CYS A 123 27.64 -6.76 7.88
N VAL A 124 28.15 -6.03 6.88
CA VAL A 124 29.53 -6.20 6.39
C VAL A 124 30.57 -5.84 7.45
N ALA A 125 30.30 -4.78 8.22
CA ALA A 125 31.18 -4.31 9.28
C ALA A 125 31.12 -5.17 10.56
N GLY A 126 30.16 -6.10 10.67
CA GLY A 126 29.93 -6.87 11.89
C GLY A 126 29.37 -6.04 13.04
N THR A 127 28.70 -4.93 12.74
CA THR A 127 28.11 -3.97 13.67
C THR A 127 26.58 -3.90 13.58
N LEU A 128 25.96 -4.98 13.08
CA LEU A 128 24.51 -5.06 12.88
C LEU A 128 23.74 -4.82 14.19
N LYS A 129 22.81 -3.87 14.15
CA LYS A 129 21.94 -3.53 15.26
C LYS A 129 20.68 -4.42 15.25
N PRO A 130 20.08 -4.71 16.41
CA PRO A 130 18.87 -5.53 16.47
C PRO A 130 17.63 -4.84 15.91
N LEU A 131 17.64 -3.51 15.79
CA LEU A 131 16.54 -2.69 15.32
C LEU A 131 17.03 -1.49 14.54
N TYR A 132 16.42 -1.24 13.38
CA TYR A 132 16.58 -0.05 12.56
C TYR A 132 15.20 0.58 12.35
N ASP A 133 15.08 1.84 12.69
CA ASP A 133 13.86 2.62 12.46
C ASP A 133 14.02 3.50 11.22
N GLY A 134 13.27 3.17 10.16
CA GLY A 134 13.20 3.96 8.94
C GLY A 134 12.34 5.21 9.07
N GLY A 135 11.57 5.33 10.15
CA GLY A 135 10.74 6.49 10.46
C GLY A 135 9.77 6.87 9.35
N GLU A 136 9.39 8.14 9.31
CA GLU A 136 8.68 8.77 8.20
C GLU A 136 9.68 9.49 7.30
N ILE A 137 9.54 9.33 5.97
CA ILE A 137 10.35 10.03 4.97
C ILE A 137 9.49 10.99 4.15
N GLU A 138 10.07 12.06 3.64
CA GLU A 138 9.36 12.96 2.74
C GLU A 138 9.14 12.33 1.37
N GLY A 139 8.11 12.78 0.66
CA GLY A 139 7.79 12.23 -0.66
C GLY A 139 8.91 12.39 -1.70
N SER A 140 9.76 13.42 -1.55
CA SER A 140 10.95 13.62 -2.39
C SER A 140 12.02 12.54 -2.23
N GLU A 141 11.96 11.77 -1.13
CA GLU A 141 12.89 10.67 -0.84
C GLU A 141 12.38 9.30 -1.31
N PHE A 142 11.16 9.23 -1.89
CA PHE A 142 10.62 7.97 -2.39
C PHE A 142 11.46 7.46 -3.55
N LEU A 143 11.97 6.24 -3.41
CA LEU A 143 12.76 5.61 -4.44
C LEU A 143 11.86 4.93 -5.49
N PRO A 144 12.21 5.03 -6.79
CA PRO A 144 11.59 4.20 -7.82
C PRO A 144 12.02 2.75 -7.68
N GLY A 145 11.24 1.83 -8.22
CA GLY A 145 11.63 0.43 -8.31
C GLY A 145 12.76 0.20 -9.32
N ARG A 146 13.71 -0.68 -8.99
CA ARG A 146 14.74 -1.15 -9.93
C ARG A 146 14.17 -2.21 -10.88
N TRP A 147 13.29 -1.77 -11.77
CA TRP A 147 12.50 -2.64 -12.64
C TRP A 147 13.31 -3.44 -13.67
N SER A 148 14.60 -3.11 -13.86
CA SER A 148 15.51 -3.91 -14.68
C SER A 148 15.71 -5.33 -14.17
N LEU A 149 15.47 -5.57 -12.88
CA LEU A 149 15.57 -6.89 -12.25
C LEU A 149 14.25 -7.68 -12.30
N MET A 150 13.19 -7.10 -12.84
CA MET A 150 11.88 -7.75 -12.89
C MET A 150 11.85 -8.81 -14.01
N PRO A 151 11.42 -10.06 -13.73
CA PRO A 151 11.28 -11.09 -14.75
C PRO A 151 10.15 -10.74 -15.73
N GLU A 152 10.44 -10.86 -17.04
CA GLU A 152 9.48 -10.55 -18.08
C GLU A 152 8.30 -11.51 -18.09
N GLY A 153 7.09 -10.97 -18.27
CA GLY A 153 5.86 -11.76 -18.45
C GLY A 153 5.40 -12.55 -17.22
N ARG A 154 6.01 -12.32 -16.05
CA ARG A 154 5.68 -13.06 -14.82
C ARG A 154 4.64 -12.34 -13.94
N TYR A 155 4.28 -11.10 -14.26
CA TYR A 155 3.25 -10.34 -13.56
C TYR A 155 2.18 -9.84 -14.51
N MET A 156 0.92 -9.87 -14.06
CA MET A 156 -0.22 -9.36 -14.84
C MET A 156 -0.25 -7.83 -14.82
N TRP A 157 -0.01 -7.23 -13.64
CA TRP A 157 -0.07 -5.79 -13.42
C TRP A 157 1.17 -5.30 -12.68
N ALA A 158 1.58 -4.08 -12.98
CA ALA A 158 2.58 -3.37 -12.19
C ALA A 158 1.91 -2.56 -11.09
N SER A 159 2.70 -2.20 -10.07
CA SER A 159 2.28 -1.27 -9.02
C SER A 159 3.29 -0.14 -8.84
N VAL A 160 2.78 1.06 -8.60
CA VAL A 160 3.55 2.26 -8.24
C VAL A 160 2.89 2.89 -7.03
N GLN A 161 3.65 3.47 -6.13
CA GLN A 161 3.12 4.20 -4.99
C GLN A 161 3.38 5.69 -5.17
N THR A 162 2.32 6.51 -5.08
CA THR A 162 2.40 7.95 -5.31
C THR A 162 2.20 8.75 -4.02
N VAL A 163 1.55 8.17 -3.01
CA VAL A 163 1.36 8.77 -1.70
C VAL A 163 1.45 7.72 -0.60
N ARG A 164 2.10 8.06 0.51
CA ARG A 164 2.12 7.29 1.77
C ARG A 164 1.44 8.07 2.88
N GLY A 165 0.75 7.35 3.75
CA GLY A 165 -0.01 7.92 4.87
C GLY A 165 -1.45 8.25 4.50
N CYS A 166 -2.34 8.06 5.49
CA CYS A 166 -3.77 8.30 5.34
C CYS A 166 -4.28 9.14 6.51
N PRO A 167 -4.97 10.28 6.28
CA PRO A 167 -5.44 11.15 7.36
C PRO A 167 -6.56 10.53 8.22
N LYS A 168 -7.10 9.40 7.78
CA LYS A 168 -8.14 8.67 8.50
C LYS A 168 -7.53 7.74 9.56
N HIS A 169 -8.34 7.33 10.55
CA HIS A 169 -7.93 6.49 11.67
C HIS A 169 -8.93 5.35 11.94
N CYS A 170 -9.43 4.73 10.87
CA CYS A 170 -10.34 3.60 10.96
C CYS A 170 -9.78 2.52 11.89
N SER A 171 -10.62 1.95 12.76
CA SER A 171 -10.18 1.06 13.86
C SER A 171 -9.53 -0.24 13.39
N PHE A 172 -9.97 -0.75 12.23
CA PHE A 172 -9.46 -1.98 11.60
C PHE A 172 -8.20 -1.79 10.75
N CYS A 173 -7.80 -0.54 10.47
CA CYS A 173 -6.73 -0.24 9.51
C CYS A 173 -5.39 -0.03 10.21
N SER A 174 -4.33 -0.65 9.68
CA SER A 174 -2.96 -0.48 10.19
C SER A 174 -2.21 0.68 9.54
N VAL A 175 -2.65 1.19 8.38
CA VAL A 175 -1.91 2.19 7.59
C VAL A 175 -1.52 3.42 8.39
N TRP A 176 -2.46 4.02 9.10
CA TRP A 176 -2.17 5.23 9.89
C TRP A 176 -1.20 4.97 11.07
N ARG A 177 -0.98 3.69 11.44
CA ARG A 177 0.01 3.28 12.45
C ARG A 177 1.38 2.96 11.85
N THR A 178 1.44 2.51 10.60
CA THR A 178 2.69 2.15 9.93
C THR A 178 3.26 3.26 9.08
N ASP A 179 2.38 3.99 8.37
CA ASP A 179 2.75 5.04 7.42
C ASP A 179 2.36 6.44 7.89
N GLY A 180 1.66 6.54 9.05
CA GLY A 180 1.25 7.80 9.65
C GLY A 180 0.00 8.41 9.02
N GLN A 181 -0.45 9.52 9.64
CA GLN A 181 -1.66 10.24 9.21
C GLN A 181 -1.36 11.43 8.29
N ARG A 182 -0.11 11.83 8.14
CA ARG A 182 0.30 12.90 7.24
C ARG A 182 0.54 12.34 5.84
N PRO A 183 -0.27 12.72 4.82
CA PRO A 183 -0.02 12.30 3.45
C PRO A 183 1.30 12.89 2.93
N ARG A 184 2.17 12.04 2.39
CA ARG A 184 3.46 12.42 1.81
C ARG A 184 3.47 11.95 0.37
N GLN A 185 3.56 12.90 -0.55
CA GLN A 185 3.42 12.66 -1.98
C GLN A 185 4.78 12.54 -2.64
N GLY A 186 4.95 11.51 -3.46
CA GLY A 186 6.14 11.31 -4.28
C GLY A 186 6.32 12.44 -5.29
N ASN A 187 7.58 12.75 -5.62
CA ASN A 187 7.88 13.73 -6.66
C ASN A 187 7.21 13.32 -7.98
N VAL A 188 6.44 14.24 -8.55
CA VAL A 188 5.62 13.99 -9.75
C VAL A 188 6.46 13.48 -10.91
N GLN A 189 7.61 14.12 -11.17
CA GLN A 189 8.49 13.72 -12.26
C GLN A 189 9.02 12.30 -12.10
N SER A 190 9.50 11.95 -10.90
CA SER A 190 10.01 10.59 -10.59
C SER A 190 8.93 9.52 -10.73
N VAL A 191 7.72 9.81 -10.26
CA VAL A 191 6.56 8.90 -10.39
C VAL A 191 6.21 8.68 -11.87
N VAL A 192 6.15 9.74 -12.67
CA VAL A 192 5.86 9.64 -14.10
C VAL A 192 6.94 8.87 -14.85
N GLU A 193 8.21 9.10 -14.54
CA GLU A 193 9.34 8.37 -15.14
C GLU A 193 9.28 6.88 -14.81
N GLU A 194 8.97 6.52 -13.55
CA GLU A 194 8.77 5.13 -13.13
C GLU A 194 7.63 4.48 -13.93
N ILE A 195 6.50 5.16 -14.08
CA ILE A 195 5.35 4.66 -14.85
C ILE A 195 5.69 4.52 -16.34
N VAL A 196 6.43 5.47 -16.92
CA VAL A 196 6.90 5.39 -18.32
C VAL A 196 7.81 4.17 -18.52
N ASP A 197 8.71 3.87 -17.59
CA ASP A 197 9.55 2.66 -17.67
C ASP A 197 8.70 1.38 -17.63
N LEU A 198 7.73 1.29 -16.72
CA LEU A 198 6.80 0.17 -16.65
C LEU A 198 5.96 0.03 -17.94
N ARG A 199 5.53 1.14 -18.52
CA ARG A 199 4.85 1.13 -19.83
C ARG A 199 5.73 0.58 -20.96
N ARG A 200 7.01 0.96 -20.99
CA ARG A 200 7.99 0.42 -21.96
C ARG A 200 8.20 -1.08 -21.81
N ARG A 201 8.03 -1.61 -20.58
CA ARG A 201 8.06 -3.05 -20.27
C ARG A 201 6.76 -3.79 -20.59
N GLY A 202 5.75 -3.09 -21.15
CA GLY A 202 4.51 -3.67 -21.67
C GLY A 202 3.31 -3.59 -20.74
N PHE A 203 3.43 -3.06 -19.53
CA PHE A 203 2.30 -2.95 -18.61
C PHE A 203 1.32 -1.87 -19.08
N ARG A 204 0.09 -2.26 -19.38
CA ARG A 204 -1.00 -1.33 -19.73
C ARG A 204 -1.88 -1.00 -18.54
N PHE A 205 -1.95 -1.89 -17.57
CA PHE A 205 -2.66 -1.68 -16.32
C PHE A 205 -1.65 -1.55 -15.17
N ILE A 206 -1.75 -0.44 -14.44
CA ILE A 206 -0.84 -0.11 -13.33
C ILE A 206 -1.69 0.26 -12.11
N ALA A 207 -1.48 -0.42 -11.01
CA ALA A 207 -2.09 -0.06 -9.74
C ALA A 207 -1.29 1.06 -9.08
N LEU A 208 -1.96 2.16 -8.76
CA LEU A 208 -1.43 3.16 -7.85
C LEU A 208 -1.73 2.65 -6.44
N ALA A 209 -0.72 1.99 -5.84
CA ALA A 209 -0.83 1.31 -4.55
C ALA A 209 -0.69 2.33 -3.41
N ASP A 210 -1.57 3.30 -3.41
CA ASP A 210 -1.59 4.41 -2.48
C ASP A 210 -2.47 4.10 -1.27
N ASP A 211 -2.13 4.65 -0.12
CA ASP A 211 -2.92 4.51 1.09
C ASP A 211 -4.27 5.23 0.98
N ASN A 212 -4.25 6.41 0.36
CA ASN A 212 -5.43 7.15 -0.05
C ASN A 212 -5.08 8.14 -1.16
N PHE A 213 -5.55 7.90 -2.38
CA PHE A 213 -5.27 8.78 -3.52
C PHE A 213 -5.95 10.16 -3.42
N TYR A 214 -7.01 10.31 -2.59
CA TYR A 214 -7.69 11.57 -2.25
C TYR A 214 -7.40 11.98 -0.81
N PRO A 215 -6.17 12.45 -0.52
CA PRO A 215 -5.71 12.66 0.85
C PRO A 215 -6.23 13.95 1.50
N VAL A 216 -6.79 14.87 0.72
CA VAL A 216 -7.36 16.15 1.18
C VAL A 216 -8.76 16.31 0.64
N THR A 217 -9.74 16.40 1.53
CA THR A 217 -11.15 16.56 1.18
C THR A 217 -11.53 18.04 1.05
N GLN A 218 -12.65 18.30 0.37
CA GLN A 218 -13.23 19.65 0.30
C GLN A 218 -13.62 20.16 1.70
N GLU A 219 -14.01 19.27 2.61
CA GLU A 219 -14.34 19.67 3.97
C GLU A 219 -13.10 20.04 4.79
N ASP A 220 -11.97 19.34 4.61
CA ASP A 220 -10.70 19.70 5.25
C ASP A 220 -10.30 21.15 4.91
N LEU A 221 -10.42 21.52 3.63
CA LEU A 221 -10.15 22.90 3.16
C LEU A 221 -11.10 23.91 3.78
N ARG A 222 -12.42 23.61 3.80
CA ARG A 222 -13.43 24.47 4.41
C ARG A 222 -13.20 24.64 5.91
N MET A 223 -12.85 23.57 6.61
CA MET A 223 -12.60 23.61 8.05
C MET A 223 -11.34 24.43 8.40
N ALA A 224 -10.23 24.25 7.65
CA ALA A 224 -9.02 25.06 7.84
C ALA A 224 -9.29 26.54 7.59
N ALA A 225 -10.05 26.89 6.54
CA ALA A 225 -10.45 28.25 6.25
C ALA A 225 -11.32 28.85 7.35
N ARG A 226 -12.30 28.11 7.89
CA ARG A 226 -13.17 28.56 8.99
C ARG A 226 -12.41 28.78 10.30
N ARG A 227 -11.35 28.01 10.57
CA ARG A 227 -10.49 28.14 11.76
C ARG A 227 -9.49 29.27 11.61
N GLU A 228 -9.40 29.91 10.46
CA GLU A 228 -8.42 30.94 10.11
C GLU A 228 -6.96 30.43 10.25
N ASP A 229 -6.76 29.11 10.18
CA ASP A 229 -5.44 28.49 10.20
C ASP A 229 -4.83 28.55 8.79
N LYS A 230 -4.15 29.66 8.53
CA LYS A 230 -3.53 29.90 7.21
C LYS A 230 -2.46 28.87 6.88
N SER A 231 -1.66 28.44 7.87
CA SER A 231 -0.59 27.46 7.65
C SER A 231 -1.17 26.10 7.25
N GLN A 232 -2.17 25.61 7.96
CA GLN A 232 -2.85 24.37 7.64
C GLN A 232 -3.54 24.45 6.27
N LEU A 233 -4.21 25.57 5.99
CA LEU A 233 -4.90 25.76 4.70
C LEU A 233 -3.90 25.73 3.52
N GLU A 234 -2.79 26.45 3.62
CA GLU A 234 -1.73 26.46 2.61
C GLU A 234 -1.14 25.04 2.38
N GLN A 235 -0.88 24.31 3.45
CA GLN A 235 -0.39 22.92 3.37
C GLN A 235 -1.40 22.00 2.66
N LEU A 236 -2.67 22.05 3.01
CA LEU A 236 -3.73 21.24 2.39
C LEU A 236 -3.90 21.60 0.91
N GLN A 237 -3.85 22.91 0.58
CA GLN A 237 -3.91 23.38 -0.80
C GLN A 237 -2.70 22.87 -1.62
N GLN A 238 -1.51 22.88 -1.04
CA GLN A 238 -0.31 22.36 -1.68
C GLN A 238 -0.45 20.85 -1.98
N ILE A 239 -0.84 20.05 -0.98
CA ILE A 239 -1.06 18.59 -1.15
C ILE A 239 -2.08 18.33 -2.26
N ARG A 240 -3.17 19.10 -2.31
CA ARG A 240 -4.17 18.98 -3.36
C ARG A 240 -3.61 19.35 -4.74
N ALA A 241 -2.89 20.45 -4.83
CA ALA A 241 -2.27 20.91 -6.09
C ALA A 241 -1.35 19.86 -6.68
N GLU A 242 -0.51 19.23 -5.87
CA GLU A 242 0.39 18.14 -6.29
C GLU A 242 -0.37 16.92 -6.84
N ARG A 243 -1.57 16.60 -6.31
CA ARG A 243 -2.43 15.56 -6.90
C ARG A 243 -2.90 15.91 -8.30
N PHE A 244 -3.33 17.17 -8.52
CA PHE A 244 -3.73 17.64 -9.84
C PHE A 244 -2.54 17.67 -10.80
N GLU A 245 -1.38 18.13 -10.36
CA GLU A 245 -0.14 18.12 -11.14
C GLU A 245 0.22 16.70 -11.60
N LEU A 246 0.16 15.70 -10.70
CA LEU A 246 0.38 14.31 -11.07
C LEU A 246 -0.62 13.85 -12.13
N MET A 247 -1.92 14.11 -11.94
CA MET A 247 -2.96 13.70 -12.88
C MET A 247 -2.79 14.34 -14.26
N GLU A 248 -2.42 15.62 -14.32
CA GLU A 248 -2.11 16.33 -15.55
C GLU A 248 -0.87 15.72 -16.25
N ALA A 249 0.17 15.42 -15.48
CA ALA A 249 1.38 14.80 -16.01
C ALA A 249 1.10 13.38 -16.56
N LEU A 250 0.25 12.58 -15.89
CA LEU A 250 -0.19 11.28 -16.39
C LEU A 250 -1.00 11.41 -17.70
N GLU A 251 -1.89 12.40 -17.77
CA GLU A 251 -2.65 12.69 -19.00
C GLU A 251 -1.73 13.01 -20.16
N LYS A 252 -0.73 13.84 -19.92
CA LYS A 252 0.17 14.39 -20.95
C LYS A 252 1.21 13.38 -21.45
N HIS A 253 1.82 12.60 -20.55
CA HIS A 253 3.02 11.82 -20.85
C HIS A 253 2.76 10.34 -21.16
N LEU A 254 1.56 9.84 -20.93
CA LEU A 254 1.29 8.41 -21.11
C LEU A 254 0.38 8.14 -22.31
N PRO A 255 0.52 6.96 -22.96
CA PRO A 255 -0.36 6.53 -24.03
C PRO A 255 -1.82 6.37 -23.56
N SER A 256 -2.75 6.55 -24.50
CA SER A 256 -4.21 6.48 -24.21
C SER A 256 -4.70 5.10 -23.81
N ASP A 257 -3.93 4.04 -24.10
CA ASP A 257 -4.21 2.65 -23.69
C ASP A 257 -3.66 2.28 -22.32
N THR A 258 -3.10 3.25 -21.58
CA THR A 258 -2.77 3.07 -20.17
C THR A 258 -4.04 3.16 -19.32
N SER A 259 -4.14 2.34 -18.29
CA SER A 259 -5.24 2.39 -17.33
C SER A 259 -4.71 2.24 -15.91
N PHE A 260 -5.28 3.02 -15.00
CA PHE A 260 -4.90 2.98 -13.58
C PHE A 260 -6.08 2.57 -12.71
N PHE A 261 -5.74 1.94 -11.60
CA PHE A 261 -6.61 1.62 -10.48
C PHE A 261 -5.95 2.11 -9.18
N THR A 262 -6.73 2.64 -8.24
CA THR A 262 -6.21 3.17 -6.97
C THR A 262 -7.13 2.83 -5.79
N GLN A 263 -6.80 3.34 -4.62
CA GLN A 263 -7.67 3.35 -3.43
C GLN A 263 -8.03 4.80 -3.08
N ILE A 264 -9.29 5.03 -2.75
CA ILE A 264 -9.81 6.38 -2.52
C ILE A 264 -10.93 6.35 -1.49
N THR A 265 -11.03 7.40 -0.68
CA THR A 265 -12.18 7.54 0.21
C THR A 265 -13.42 8.02 -0.53
N MET A 266 -14.60 7.66 -0.01
CA MET A 266 -15.90 7.98 -0.60
C MET A 266 -16.14 9.49 -0.72
N GLU A 267 -15.53 10.30 0.11
CA GLU A 267 -15.61 11.75 0.12
C GLU A 267 -15.20 12.40 -1.22
N ALA A 268 -14.43 11.68 -2.05
CA ALA A 268 -14.09 12.13 -3.41
C ALA A 268 -15.34 12.34 -4.30
N ALA A 269 -16.47 11.72 -3.96
CA ALA A 269 -17.75 11.98 -4.64
C ALA A 269 -18.24 13.43 -4.48
N GLU A 270 -17.76 14.16 -3.48
CA GLU A 270 -18.07 15.57 -3.27
C GLU A 270 -17.18 16.52 -4.09
N ASP A 271 -16.27 15.96 -4.87
CA ASP A 271 -15.28 16.71 -5.65
C ASP A 271 -15.30 16.32 -7.14
N PRO A 272 -16.30 16.80 -7.89
CA PRO A 272 -16.43 16.51 -9.32
C PRO A 272 -15.20 16.88 -10.14
N GLU A 273 -14.50 17.98 -9.78
CA GLU A 273 -13.28 18.42 -10.44
C GLU A 273 -12.17 17.38 -10.32
N PHE A 274 -12.01 16.80 -9.12
CA PHE A 274 -11.03 15.75 -8.86
C PHE A 274 -11.35 14.47 -9.62
N LEU A 275 -12.61 14.04 -9.63
CA LEU A 275 -13.04 12.85 -10.38
C LEU A 275 -12.87 13.04 -11.89
N ASP A 276 -13.13 14.24 -12.43
CA ASP A 276 -12.88 14.55 -13.84
C ASP A 276 -11.39 14.54 -14.18
N ALA A 277 -10.53 15.03 -13.27
CA ALA A 277 -9.07 14.93 -13.42
C ALA A 277 -8.61 13.47 -13.39
N MET A 278 -9.12 12.63 -12.49
CA MET A 278 -8.85 11.19 -12.46
C MET A 278 -9.20 10.55 -13.81
N ARG A 279 -10.38 10.82 -14.36
CA ARG A 279 -10.82 10.31 -15.66
C ARG A 279 -9.87 10.71 -16.79
N ARG A 280 -9.47 11.99 -16.86
CA ARG A 280 -8.50 12.47 -17.87
C ARG A 280 -7.15 11.77 -17.72
N ALA A 281 -6.69 11.60 -16.49
CA ALA A 281 -5.45 10.86 -16.17
C ALA A 281 -5.57 9.35 -16.39
N ARG A 282 -6.72 8.85 -16.85
CA ARG A 282 -7.00 7.42 -17.09
C ARG A 282 -7.01 6.57 -15.82
N ILE A 283 -7.25 7.17 -14.67
CA ILE A 283 -7.56 6.46 -13.42
C ILE A 283 -9.02 6.05 -13.51
N ARG A 284 -9.25 4.85 -14.04
CA ARG A 284 -10.57 4.36 -14.44
C ARG A 284 -11.25 3.53 -13.38
N GLY A 285 -10.53 3.12 -12.37
CA GLY A 285 -11.08 2.32 -11.28
C GLY A 285 -10.51 2.72 -9.94
N ALA A 286 -11.33 2.54 -8.90
CA ALA A 286 -10.91 2.76 -7.53
C ALA A 286 -11.59 1.78 -6.57
N LEU A 287 -10.84 1.30 -5.59
CA LEU A 287 -11.39 0.68 -4.40
C LEU A 287 -11.89 1.78 -3.47
N VAL A 288 -13.16 1.68 -3.10
CA VAL A 288 -13.80 2.55 -2.12
C VAL A 288 -14.26 1.71 -0.95
N GLY A 289 -13.74 2.01 0.22
CA GLY A 289 -14.19 1.39 1.46
C GLY A 289 -15.58 1.89 1.84
N VAL A 290 -16.61 1.11 1.55
CA VAL A 290 -17.99 1.34 2.01
C VAL A 290 -18.12 0.89 3.46
N GLU A 291 -17.62 -0.29 3.74
CA GLU A 291 -17.52 -1.05 4.97
C GLU A 291 -18.89 -1.41 5.56
N SER A 292 -19.71 -0.43 5.96
CA SER A 292 -21.05 -0.66 6.46
C SER A 292 -22.08 0.24 5.77
N VAL A 293 -23.31 -0.24 5.70
CA VAL A 293 -24.47 0.49 5.15
C VAL A 293 -25.33 1.11 6.23
N THR A 294 -24.95 0.96 7.50
CA THR A 294 -25.66 1.48 8.67
C THR A 294 -24.82 2.52 9.41
N PRO A 295 -25.44 3.56 9.99
CA PRO A 295 -24.72 4.54 10.80
C PRO A 295 -24.00 3.91 12.00
N GLU A 296 -24.64 2.92 12.61
CA GLU A 296 -24.06 2.19 13.77
C GLU A 296 -22.80 1.44 13.37
N GLY A 297 -22.81 0.71 12.25
CA GLY A 297 -21.67 -0.03 11.78
C GLY A 297 -20.51 0.89 11.37
N LEU A 298 -20.79 2.03 10.76
CA LEU A 298 -19.77 3.03 10.45
C LEU A 298 -19.12 3.59 11.73
N LYS A 299 -19.93 3.81 12.78
CA LYS A 299 -19.45 4.29 14.06
C LYS A 299 -18.59 3.25 14.78
N ASP A 300 -18.96 1.96 14.70
CA ASP A 300 -18.20 0.85 15.30
C ASP A 300 -16.73 0.84 14.85
N ILE A 301 -16.46 1.28 13.62
CA ILE A 301 -15.12 1.25 12.99
C ILE A 301 -14.50 2.64 12.78
N TYR A 302 -15.00 3.67 13.47
CA TYR A 302 -14.54 5.06 13.35
C TYR A 302 -14.54 5.60 11.91
N LYS A 303 -15.60 5.25 11.16
CA LYS A 303 -15.79 5.66 9.75
C LYS A 303 -17.08 6.45 9.56
N ASP A 304 -17.53 7.15 10.56
CA ASP A 304 -18.71 7.98 10.61
C ASP A 304 -18.67 9.22 9.67
N PHE A 305 -17.54 9.43 8.99
CA PHE A 305 -17.42 10.35 7.87
C PHE A 305 -18.02 9.80 6.55
N ASN A 306 -18.35 8.51 6.47
CA ASN A 306 -19.08 7.92 5.36
C ASN A 306 -20.58 8.12 5.52
N GLU A 307 -21.30 8.01 4.40
CA GLU A 307 -22.77 8.04 4.36
C GLU A 307 -23.36 6.64 4.48
N SER A 308 -24.67 6.60 4.74
CA SER A 308 -25.46 5.38 4.80
C SER A 308 -26.78 5.53 4.04
N GLY A 309 -27.49 4.43 3.80
CA GLY A 309 -28.79 4.44 3.14
C GLY A 309 -28.76 5.04 1.74
N ASP A 310 -29.77 5.86 1.40
CA ASP A 310 -29.92 6.45 0.06
C ASP A 310 -28.80 7.44 -0.29
N ALA A 311 -28.27 8.17 0.70
CA ALA A 311 -27.15 9.08 0.50
C ALA A 311 -25.89 8.33 0.06
N LEU A 312 -25.63 7.15 0.62
CA LEU A 312 -24.53 6.25 0.21
C LEU A 312 -24.69 5.83 -1.26
N VAL A 313 -25.90 5.39 -1.66
CA VAL A 313 -26.17 4.99 -3.05
C VAL A 313 -25.89 6.13 -4.01
N GLU A 314 -26.38 7.32 -3.72
CA GLU A 314 -26.15 8.49 -4.59
C GLU A 314 -24.68 8.88 -4.68
N ARG A 315 -23.92 8.82 -3.58
CA ARG A 315 -22.46 9.06 -3.59
C ARG A 315 -21.70 8.07 -4.47
N LEU A 316 -21.99 6.79 -4.35
CA LEU A 316 -21.36 5.77 -5.19
C LEU A 316 -21.67 5.97 -6.67
N ARG A 317 -22.88 6.39 -7.02
CA ARG A 317 -23.27 6.70 -8.40
C ARG A 317 -22.52 7.89 -9.00
N VAL A 318 -22.08 8.86 -8.18
CA VAL A 318 -21.29 10.00 -8.65
C VAL A 318 -20.00 9.56 -9.32
N PHE A 319 -19.27 8.61 -8.76
CA PHE A 319 -18.05 8.10 -9.36
C PHE A 319 -18.28 7.61 -10.80
N ARG A 320 -19.31 6.82 -11.00
CA ARG A 320 -19.64 6.31 -12.34
C ARG A 320 -20.04 7.41 -13.32
N LYS A 321 -20.78 8.42 -12.88
CA LYS A 321 -21.12 9.60 -13.71
C LYS A 321 -19.87 10.30 -14.22
N HIS A 322 -18.77 10.29 -13.46
CA HIS A 322 -17.46 10.84 -13.82
C HIS A 322 -16.54 9.82 -14.49
N GLY A 323 -17.00 8.59 -14.79
CA GLY A 323 -16.24 7.56 -15.50
C GLY A 323 -15.19 6.85 -14.65
N VAL A 324 -15.36 6.85 -13.33
CA VAL A 324 -14.55 6.08 -12.38
C VAL A 324 -15.37 4.87 -11.92
N HIS A 325 -14.89 3.66 -12.22
CA HIS A 325 -15.53 2.41 -11.83
C HIS A 325 -15.13 2.03 -10.41
N ILE A 326 -16.11 1.72 -9.57
CA ILE A 326 -15.88 1.42 -8.17
C ILE A 326 -15.85 -0.09 -7.92
N LEU A 327 -14.83 -0.53 -7.19
CA LEU A 327 -14.85 -1.73 -6.38
C LEU A 327 -15.26 -1.31 -4.97
N GLY A 328 -16.52 -1.56 -4.61
CA GLY A 328 -17.05 -1.26 -3.27
C GLY A 328 -16.67 -2.38 -2.30
N SER A 329 -15.95 -2.06 -1.24
CA SER A 329 -15.60 -3.02 -0.18
C SER A 329 -16.57 -2.89 0.99
N PHE A 330 -17.18 -4.02 1.37
CA PHE A 330 -18.14 -4.15 2.46
C PHE A 330 -17.57 -5.11 3.51
N ILE A 331 -17.70 -4.77 4.79
CA ILE A 331 -17.23 -5.59 5.92
C ILE A 331 -18.43 -6.15 6.65
N PHE A 332 -18.41 -7.45 6.95
CA PHE A 332 -19.34 -8.14 7.83
C PHE A 332 -18.64 -8.59 9.11
N GLY A 333 -19.39 -8.70 10.18
CA GLY A 333 -18.90 -9.10 11.50
C GLY A 333 -18.70 -7.94 12.45
N LEU A 334 -19.29 -6.78 12.13
CA LEU A 334 -19.32 -5.64 13.05
C LEU A 334 -20.28 -5.93 14.23
N PRO A 335 -20.04 -5.36 15.43
CA PRO A 335 -20.89 -5.58 16.60
C PRO A 335 -22.36 -5.23 16.36
N SER A 336 -22.62 -4.23 15.53
CA SER A 336 -23.97 -3.78 15.15
C SER A 336 -24.65 -4.61 14.07
N ASP A 337 -23.95 -5.53 13.40
CA ASP A 337 -24.53 -6.32 12.31
C ASP A 337 -25.69 -7.20 12.76
N ARG A 338 -26.64 -7.36 11.88
CA ARG A 338 -27.84 -8.20 12.01
C ARG A 338 -28.01 -9.00 10.72
N LEU A 339 -28.86 -10.03 10.74
CA LEU A 339 -29.16 -10.79 9.52
C LEU A 339 -29.66 -9.90 8.38
N SER A 340 -30.44 -8.86 8.69
CA SER A 340 -30.90 -7.87 7.72
C SER A 340 -29.78 -7.01 7.13
N THR A 341 -28.59 -6.94 7.74
CA THR A 341 -27.45 -6.18 7.20
C THR A 341 -26.96 -6.79 5.88
N PHE A 342 -27.02 -8.12 5.73
CA PHE A 342 -26.64 -8.78 4.48
C PHE A 342 -27.55 -8.36 3.31
N ASP A 343 -28.86 -8.35 3.50
CA ASP A 343 -29.81 -7.93 2.48
C ASP A 343 -29.62 -6.44 2.16
N ALA A 344 -29.43 -5.59 3.17
CA ALA A 344 -29.18 -4.16 2.99
C ALA A 344 -27.88 -3.88 2.22
N CYS A 345 -26.79 -4.63 2.48
CA CYS A 345 -25.55 -4.51 1.71
C CYS A 345 -25.75 -4.92 0.26
N LEU A 346 -26.46 -6.01 0.00
CA LEU A 346 -26.78 -6.44 -1.36
C LEU A 346 -27.61 -5.39 -2.10
N GLU A 347 -28.65 -4.85 -1.45
CA GLU A 347 -29.50 -3.79 -2.01
C GLU A 347 -28.68 -2.53 -2.36
N VAL A 348 -27.79 -2.08 -1.47
CA VAL A 348 -26.93 -0.93 -1.73
C VAL A 348 -25.99 -1.21 -2.89
N ALA A 349 -25.35 -2.38 -2.93
CA ALA A 349 -24.45 -2.75 -4.01
C ALA A 349 -25.14 -2.76 -5.38
N ASP A 350 -26.36 -3.32 -5.46
CA ASP A 350 -27.15 -3.36 -6.68
C ASP A 350 -27.62 -1.96 -7.09
N ARG A 351 -28.21 -1.20 -6.18
CA ARG A 351 -28.73 0.15 -6.45
C ARG A 351 -27.67 1.18 -6.79
N SER A 352 -26.47 1.04 -6.24
CA SER A 352 -25.37 1.99 -6.46
C SER A 352 -24.62 1.76 -7.78
N ASP A 353 -24.90 0.65 -8.48
CA ASP A 353 -24.30 0.34 -9.77
C ASP A 353 -22.77 0.30 -9.72
N VAL A 354 -22.23 -0.25 -8.61
CA VAL A 354 -20.80 -0.48 -8.48
C VAL A 354 -20.33 -1.55 -9.48
N ALA A 355 -19.13 -1.39 -10.03
CA ALA A 355 -18.60 -2.34 -11.00
C ALA A 355 -18.30 -3.71 -10.37
N PHE A 356 -17.84 -3.70 -9.13
CA PHE A 356 -17.59 -4.88 -8.31
C PHE A 356 -17.97 -4.59 -6.85
N ALA A 357 -18.60 -5.56 -6.20
CA ALA A 357 -18.81 -5.56 -4.75
C ALA A 357 -17.94 -6.65 -4.13
N GLN A 358 -17.08 -6.25 -3.21
CA GLN A 358 -16.26 -7.15 -2.40
C GLN A 358 -16.87 -7.25 -1.01
N PHE A 359 -17.17 -8.45 -0.57
CA PHE A 359 -17.68 -8.72 0.77
C PHE A 359 -16.61 -9.47 1.56
N VAL A 360 -16.18 -8.89 2.67
CA VAL A 360 -15.14 -9.45 3.54
C VAL A 360 -15.64 -9.57 4.97
N MET A 361 -15.13 -10.58 5.69
CA MET A 361 -15.35 -10.67 7.13
C MET A 361 -14.33 -9.77 7.85
N LEU A 362 -14.78 -9.06 8.88
CA LEU A 362 -13.89 -8.31 9.74
C LEU A 362 -12.83 -9.26 10.32
N GLN A 363 -11.59 -8.95 10.02
CA GLN A 363 -10.45 -9.64 10.63
C GLN A 363 -9.65 -8.58 11.39
N PRO A 364 -9.59 -8.70 12.72
CA PRO A 364 -8.77 -7.79 13.50
C PRO A 364 -7.30 -8.09 13.19
N PHE A 365 -6.70 -7.27 12.35
CA PHE A 365 -5.27 -7.40 12.02
C PHE A 365 -4.43 -6.99 13.23
N PRO A 366 -3.38 -7.75 13.54
CA PRO A 366 -2.42 -7.40 14.57
C PRO A 366 -1.95 -5.94 14.44
N GLY A 367 -1.90 -5.21 15.57
CA GLY A 367 -1.53 -3.81 15.63
C GLY A 367 -2.63 -2.80 15.28
N THR A 368 -3.86 -3.24 15.06
CA THR A 368 -5.03 -2.37 14.91
C THR A 368 -5.79 -2.19 16.22
N LEU A 369 -6.62 -1.13 16.30
CA LEU A 369 -7.45 -0.90 17.49
C LEU A 369 -8.44 -2.04 17.71
N ASP A 370 -9.00 -2.59 16.64
CA ASP A 370 -9.92 -3.73 16.74
C ASP A 370 -9.23 -4.98 17.30
N PHE A 371 -7.96 -5.21 16.96
CA PHE A 371 -7.17 -6.30 17.50
C PHE A 371 -6.88 -6.11 18.98
N GLU A 372 -6.56 -4.87 19.41
CA GLU A 372 -6.31 -4.56 20.83
C GLU A 372 -7.58 -4.68 21.68
N ALA A 373 -8.75 -4.47 21.09
CA ALA A 373 -10.05 -4.58 21.75
C ALA A 373 -10.59 -6.01 21.81
N TRP A 374 -10.05 -6.93 21.04
CA TRP A 374 -10.52 -8.31 20.88
C TRP A 374 -9.84 -9.26 21.86
#